data_aafb2d416cd1e11cb9e04091baea4a25
#
_entry.id   aafb2d416cd1e11cb9e04091baea4a25
#
_cell.length_a   1.000
_cell.length_b   1.000
_cell.length_c   1.000
_cell.angle_alpha   90.00
_cell.angle_beta   90.00
_cell.angle_gamma   90.00
#
_symmetry.space_group_name_H-M   'P 1'
#
loop_
_entity.id
_entity.type
_entity.pdbx_description
1 polymer ?
#
loop_
_entity_poly.entity_id
_entity_poly.type
_entity_poly.pdbx_seq_one_letter_code
_entity_poly.pdbx_strand_id
1 'polypeptide(L)'
;ISHAQGLFEALFKRALEFVTSVSKLATHIVNIIITPIFTFYLLRDMPKIKRWVRERIPRRFVDEAVETYGEIDRVLAGFIRGQFIVSAAEASFVAVGLTIIGVEYALLLGIFAGFANMVPYIGTYIGALPAVIVILMGPDVGTRLLWALLLYVVVNIFDGHILAPRVVGRRVGLHPVVAMIAMLVGARFFGVIGFLAAVPITATLKILAKKLERRYLEGPFFKQPPASRDAGGPPQ
;
A
#
# COMPACT_ATOMS: atom_id res chain seq x y z
N ILE A 1 26.82 -17.50 46.48
CA ILE A 1 26.33 -18.40 45.35
C ILE A 1 25.28 -17.68 44.54
N SER A 2 24.33 -16.91 45.16
CA SER A 2 23.25 -16.20 44.44
C SER A 2 23.73 -15.10 43.48
N HIS A 3 24.79 -14.36 43.81
CA HIS A 3 25.34 -13.32 42.92
C HIS A 3 26.02 -13.89 41.67
N ALA A 4 26.69 -15.05 41.77
CA ALA A 4 27.33 -15.70 40.66
C ALA A 4 26.31 -16.29 39.67
N GLN A 5 25.19 -16.80 40.17
CA GLN A 5 24.07 -17.28 39.32
C GLN A 5 23.39 -16.14 38.58
N GLY A 6 23.12 -15.01 39.25
CA GLY A 6 22.54 -13.85 38.61
C GLY A 6 23.44 -13.22 37.51
N LEU A 7 24.77 -13.25 37.74
CA LEU A 7 25.72 -12.78 36.73
C LEU A 7 25.79 -13.69 35.51
N PHE A 8 25.76 -15.01 35.75
CA PHE A 8 25.72 -16.03 34.69
C PHE A 8 24.44 -15.90 33.83
N GLU A 9 23.27 -15.77 34.46
CA GLU A 9 22.00 -15.59 33.74
C GLU A 9 22.00 -14.32 32.93
N ALA A 10 22.51 -13.21 33.47
CA ALA A 10 22.58 -11.93 32.76
C ALA A 10 23.53 -12.00 31.55
N LEU A 11 24.70 -12.66 31.69
CA LEU A 11 25.65 -12.86 30.61
C LEU A 11 25.09 -13.81 29.54
N PHE A 12 24.44 -14.89 29.93
CA PHE A 12 23.82 -15.84 29.03
C PHE A 12 22.66 -15.17 28.22
N LYS A 13 21.82 -14.39 28.89
CA LYS A 13 20.76 -13.63 28.22
C LYS A 13 21.31 -12.64 27.20
N ARG A 14 22.37 -11.88 27.57
CA ARG A 14 23.04 -10.96 26.63
C ARG A 14 23.68 -11.67 25.46
N ALA A 15 24.28 -12.84 25.69
CA ALA A 15 24.85 -13.66 24.61
C ALA A 15 23.77 -14.15 23.64
N LEU A 16 22.61 -14.60 24.15
CA LEU A 16 21.45 -14.97 23.32
C LEU A 16 20.88 -13.78 22.54
N GLU A 17 20.75 -12.62 23.18
CA GLU A 17 20.30 -11.38 22.53
C GLU A 17 21.27 -10.95 21.42
N PHE A 18 22.58 -11.09 21.65
CA PHE A 18 23.59 -10.82 20.62
C PHE A 18 23.48 -11.77 19.42
N VAL A 19 23.38 -13.09 19.68
CA VAL A 19 23.23 -14.09 18.61
C VAL A 19 21.94 -13.85 17.79
N THR A 20 20.83 -13.55 18.47
CA THR A 20 19.56 -13.23 17.78
C THR A 20 19.63 -11.94 16.98
N SER A 21 20.36 -10.94 17.47
CA SER A 21 20.59 -9.68 16.76
C SER A 21 21.45 -9.85 15.51
N VAL A 22 22.53 -10.65 15.61
CA VAL A 22 23.39 -11.00 14.48
C VAL A 22 22.61 -11.80 13.43
N SER A 23 21.78 -12.76 13.86
CA SER A 23 20.93 -13.54 12.96
C SER A 23 19.91 -12.65 12.22
N LYS A 24 19.28 -11.72 12.91
CA LYS A 24 18.36 -10.73 12.28
C LYS A 24 19.12 -9.85 11.27
N LEU A 25 20.30 -9.37 11.62
CA LEU A 25 21.13 -8.56 10.73
C LEU A 25 21.52 -9.35 9.47
N ALA A 26 21.98 -10.60 9.65
CA ALA A 26 22.30 -11.50 8.53
C ALA A 26 21.09 -11.70 7.61
N THR A 27 19.89 -11.93 8.18
CA THR A 27 18.66 -12.08 7.42
C THR A 27 18.33 -10.80 6.62
N HIS A 28 18.52 -9.62 7.19
CA HIS A 28 18.30 -8.36 6.49
C HIS A 28 19.30 -8.17 5.34
N ILE A 29 20.58 -8.46 5.55
CA ILE A 29 21.63 -8.40 4.51
C ILE A 29 21.30 -9.35 3.36
N VAL A 30 20.95 -10.61 3.68
CA VAL A 30 20.55 -11.61 2.70
C VAL A 30 19.34 -11.12 1.89
N ASN A 31 18.32 -10.56 2.54
CA ASN A 31 17.14 -10.04 1.85
C ASN A 31 17.47 -8.84 0.95
N ILE A 32 18.35 -7.93 1.39
CA ILE A 32 18.79 -6.77 0.58
C ILE A 32 19.54 -7.23 -0.68
N ILE A 33 20.30 -8.31 -0.60
CA ILE A 33 21.05 -8.84 -1.76
C ILE A 33 20.14 -9.70 -2.64
N ILE A 34 19.34 -10.58 -2.04
CA ILE A 34 18.50 -11.52 -2.80
C ILE A 34 17.35 -10.80 -3.51
N THR A 35 16.73 -9.80 -2.88
CA THR A 35 15.57 -9.11 -3.46
C THR A 35 15.84 -8.51 -4.85
N PRO A 36 16.90 -7.71 -5.07
CA PRO A 36 17.17 -7.19 -6.41
C PRO A 36 17.55 -8.28 -7.42
N ILE A 37 18.24 -9.34 -6.98
CA ILE A 37 18.56 -10.48 -7.84
C ILE A 37 17.27 -11.18 -8.30
N PHE A 38 16.38 -11.50 -7.37
CA PHE A 38 15.06 -12.10 -7.69
C PHE A 38 14.24 -11.20 -8.60
N THR A 39 14.20 -9.91 -8.30
CA THR A 39 13.49 -8.91 -9.12
C THR A 39 14.03 -8.88 -10.53
N PHE A 40 15.35 -8.89 -10.70
CA PHE A 40 15.99 -8.93 -12.02
C PHE A 40 15.59 -10.18 -12.81
N TYR A 41 15.70 -11.37 -12.21
CA TYR A 41 15.33 -12.61 -12.87
C TYR A 41 13.83 -12.66 -13.19
N LEU A 42 12.99 -12.20 -12.28
CA LEU A 42 11.54 -12.16 -12.49
C LEU A 42 11.17 -11.23 -13.66
N LEU A 43 11.77 -10.05 -13.73
CA LEU A 43 11.55 -9.09 -14.82
C LEU A 43 12.06 -9.66 -16.16
N ARG A 44 13.25 -10.27 -16.16
CA ARG A 44 13.84 -10.91 -17.35
C ARG A 44 12.97 -12.04 -17.90
N ASP A 45 12.43 -12.86 -17.02
CA ASP A 45 11.66 -14.04 -17.41
C ASP A 45 10.15 -13.76 -17.53
N MET A 46 9.71 -12.53 -17.21
CA MET A 46 8.31 -12.10 -17.30
C MET A 46 7.66 -12.40 -18.69
N PRO A 47 8.33 -12.19 -19.83
CA PRO A 47 7.75 -12.55 -21.14
C PRO A 47 7.50 -14.04 -21.29
N LYS A 48 8.37 -14.89 -20.74
CA LYS A 48 8.22 -16.36 -20.76
C LYS A 48 7.06 -16.78 -19.86
N ILE A 49 6.97 -16.19 -18.66
CA ILE A 49 5.89 -16.43 -17.69
C ILE A 49 4.53 -16.07 -18.32
N LYS A 50 4.43 -14.89 -18.95
CA LYS A 50 3.20 -14.46 -19.63
C LYS A 50 2.79 -15.41 -20.74
N ARG A 51 3.75 -15.90 -21.55
CA ARG A 51 3.50 -16.87 -22.61
C ARG A 51 3.02 -18.20 -22.04
N TRP A 52 3.72 -18.72 -21.03
CA TRP A 52 3.38 -19.96 -20.35
C TRP A 52 1.98 -19.95 -19.74
N VAL A 53 1.58 -18.85 -19.08
CA VAL A 53 0.23 -18.65 -18.55
C VAL A 53 -0.79 -18.63 -19.68
N ARG A 54 -0.53 -17.85 -20.76
CA ARG A 54 -1.43 -17.72 -21.90
C ARG A 54 -1.70 -19.07 -22.60
N GLU A 55 -0.68 -19.91 -22.74
CA GLU A 55 -0.81 -21.24 -23.37
C GLU A 55 -1.68 -22.21 -22.56
N ARG A 56 -1.84 -21.97 -21.23
CA ARG A 56 -2.68 -22.81 -20.36
C ARG A 56 -4.12 -22.34 -20.24
N ILE A 57 -4.42 -21.15 -20.71
CA ILE A 57 -5.79 -20.64 -20.72
C ILE A 57 -6.52 -21.25 -21.92
N PRO A 58 -7.70 -21.87 -21.72
CA PRO A 58 -8.53 -22.35 -22.83
C PRO A 58 -8.81 -21.22 -23.81
N ARG A 59 -8.71 -21.52 -25.11
CA ARG A 59 -8.80 -20.51 -26.20
C ARG A 59 -10.00 -19.58 -26.07
N ARG A 60 -11.14 -20.08 -25.61
CA ARG A 60 -12.39 -19.31 -25.40
C ARG A 60 -12.26 -18.20 -24.35
N PHE A 61 -11.28 -18.27 -23.46
CA PHE A 61 -11.09 -17.30 -22.36
C PHE A 61 -9.82 -16.45 -22.51
N VAL A 62 -9.02 -16.67 -23.55
CA VAL A 62 -7.73 -15.98 -23.73
C VAL A 62 -7.92 -14.47 -23.85
N ASP A 63 -8.88 -14.03 -24.67
CA ASP A 63 -9.10 -12.60 -24.92
C ASP A 63 -9.60 -11.90 -23.64
N GLU A 64 -10.52 -12.52 -22.92
CA GLU A 64 -11.01 -12.00 -21.64
C GLU A 64 -9.91 -11.95 -20.58
N ALA A 65 -9.04 -12.96 -20.52
CA ALA A 65 -7.92 -13.01 -19.60
C ALA A 65 -6.88 -11.93 -19.93
N VAL A 66 -6.57 -11.72 -21.19
CA VAL A 66 -5.64 -10.67 -21.65
C VAL A 66 -6.19 -9.28 -21.33
N GLU A 67 -7.47 -9.05 -21.59
CA GLU A 67 -8.14 -7.79 -21.25
C GLU A 67 -8.12 -7.54 -19.75
N THR A 68 -8.45 -8.56 -18.93
CA THR A 68 -8.43 -8.48 -17.46
C THR A 68 -7.04 -8.17 -16.93
N TYR A 69 -6.04 -8.87 -17.44
CA TYR A 69 -4.64 -8.61 -17.11
C TYR A 69 -4.25 -7.16 -17.44
N GLY A 70 -4.61 -6.69 -18.64
CA GLY A 70 -4.32 -5.32 -19.06
C GLY A 70 -5.05 -4.24 -18.21
N GLU A 71 -6.25 -4.54 -17.71
CA GLU A 71 -6.97 -3.66 -16.79
C GLU A 71 -6.28 -3.61 -15.42
N ILE A 72 -5.91 -4.76 -14.86
CA ILE A 72 -5.18 -4.88 -13.60
C ILE A 72 -3.84 -4.16 -13.71
N ASP A 73 -3.06 -4.43 -14.75
CA ASP A 73 -1.74 -3.82 -14.99
C ASP A 73 -1.83 -2.29 -15.04
N ARG A 74 -2.80 -1.74 -15.79
CA ARG A 74 -3.03 -0.29 -15.87
C ARG A 74 -3.40 0.33 -14.53
N VAL A 75 -4.24 -0.34 -13.74
CA VAL A 75 -4.67 0.17 -12.43
C VAL A 75 -3.51 0.12 -11.44
N LEU A 76 -2.77 -0.99 -11.38
CA LEU A 76 -1.62 -1.15 -10.49
C LEU A 76 -0.48 -0.20 -10.85
N ALA A 77 -0.08 -0.15 -12.12
CA ALA A 77 0.96 0.75 -12.59
C ALA A 77 0.59 2.22 -12.38
N GLY A 78 -0.68 2.57 -12.64
CA GLY A 78 -1.21 3.90 -12.40
C GLY A 78 -1.21 4.28 -10.93
N PHE A 79 -1.58 3.36 -10.03
CA PHE A 79 -1.55 3.58 -8.59
C PHE A 79 -0.13 3.77 -8.08
N ILE A 80 0.78 2.84 -8.40
CA ILE A 80 2.17 2.90 -7.93
C ILE A 80 2.85 4.18 -8.42
N ARG A 81 2.76 4.47 -9.72
CA ARG A 81 3.34 5.70 -10.28
C ARG A 81 2.73 6.95 -9.65
N GLY A 82 1.41 6.96 -9.49
CA GLY A 82 0.71 8.07 -8.87
C GLY A 82 1.17 8.29 -7.44
N GLN A 83 1.27 7.23 -6.66
CA GLN A 83 1.69 7.30 -5.26
C GLN A 83 3.12 7.83 -5.12
N PHE A 84 4.05 7.40 -5.99
CA PHE A 84 5.42 7.96 -6.00
C PHE A 84 5.44 9.46 -6.29
N ILE A 85 4.65 9.93 -7.26
CA ILE A 85 4.57 11.35 -7.61
C ILE A 85 4.00 12.17 -6.45
N VAL A 86 2.92 11.69 -5.83
CA VAL A 86 2.29 12.36 -4.69
C VAL A 86 3.24 12.42 -3.50
N SER A 87 3.89 11.30 -3.17
CA SER A 87 4.87 11.22 -2.08
C SER A 87 6.08 12.13 -2.30
N ALA A 88 6.59 12.22 -3.53
CA ALA A 88 7.70 13.12 -3.87
C ALA A 88 7.30 14.60 -3.78
N ALA A 89 6.08 14.93 -4.20
CA ALA A 89 5.54 16.27 -4.07
C ALA A 89 5.37 16.65 -2.59
N GLU A 90 4.79 15.77 -1.78
CA GLU A 90 4.63 16.00 -0.33
C GLU A 90 6.00 16.17 0.35
N ALA A 91 6.98 15.29 0.06
CA ALA A 91 8.34 15.44 0.57
C ALA A 91 8.90 16.84 0.30
N SER A 92 8.73 17.32 -0.94
CA SER A 92 9.22 18.63 -1.36
C SER A 92 8.50 19.77 -0.65
N PHE A 93 7.17 19.73 -0.60
CA PHE A 93 6.37 20.77 0.08
C PHE A 93 6.67 20.86 1.56
N VAL A 94 6.76 19.70 2.25
CA VAL A 94 7.07 19.63 3.68
C VAL A 94 8.50 20.11 3.93
N ALA A 95 9.48 19.65 3.15
CA ALA A 95 10.88 20.07 3.30
C ALA A 95 11.05 21.59 3.14
N VAL A 96 10.47 22.16 2.07
CA VAL A 96 10.52 23.60 1.81
C VAL A 96 9.79 24.38 2.90
N GLY A 97 8.57 23.95 3.27
CA GLY A 97 7.77 24.62 4.29
C GLY A 97 8.45 24.63 5.66
N LEU A 98 8.97 23.49 6.12
CA LEU A 98 9.70 23.39 7.39
C LEU A 98 11.00 24.19 7.35
N THR A 99 11.67 24.29 6.20
CA THR A 99 12.87 25.15 6.04
C THR A 99 12.51 26.63 6.21
N ILE A 100 11.41 27.10 5.62
CA ILE A 100 10.92 28.47 5.75
C ILE A 100 10.55 28.78 7.20
N ILE A 101 9.96 27.83 7.91
CA ILE A 101 9.59 27.94 9.34
C ILE A 101 10.85 27.97 10.24
N GLY A 102 11.99 27.50 9.72
CA GLY A 102 13.24 27.43 10.48
C GLY A 102 13.34 26.20 11.38
N VAL A 103 12.68 25.10 11.00
CA VAL A 103 12.75 23.83 11.73
C VAL A 103 14.06 23.11 11.36
N GLU A 104 14.78 22.63 12.36
CA GLU A 104 16.00 21.84 12.15
C GLU A 104 15.67 20.53 11.41
N TYR A 105 16.62 20.03 10.62
CA TYR A 105 16.48 18.80 9.83
C TYR A 105 15.28 18.81 8.85
N ALA A 106 14.81 19.99 8.41
CA ALA A 106 13.63 20.13 7.53
C ALA A 106 13.65 19.22 6.29
N LEU A 107 14.83 19.08 5.64
CA LEU A 107 14.99 18.19 4.48
C LEU A 107 14.76 16.72 4.86
N LEU A 108 15.32 16.27 5.97
CA LEU A 108 15.17 14.89 6.44
C LEU A 108 13.73 14.60 6.83
N LEU A 109 13.09 15.55 7.53
CA LEU A 109 11.69 15.47 7.93
C LEU A 109 10.75 15.45 6.72
N GLY A 110 11.05 16.25 5.70
CA GLY A 110 10.30 16.23 4.44
C GLY A 110 10.43 14.91 3.68
N ILE A 111 11.65 14.37 3.57
CA ILE A 111 11.87 13.05 2.96
C ILE A 111 11.10 11.97 3.74
N PHE A 112 11.17 12.01 5.07
CA PHE A 112 10.42 11.08 5.92
C PHE A 112 8.91 11.22 5.73
N ALA A 113 8.37 12.43 5.67
CA ALA A 113 6.96 12.69 5.43
C ALA A 113 6.50 12.13 4.07
N GLY A 114 7.26 12.38 3.00
CA GLY A 114 6.96 11.81 1.70
C GLY A 114 7.03 10.29 1.68
N PHE A 115 8.00 9.70 2.39
CA PHE A 115 8.07 8.23 2.51
C PHE A 115 6.89 7.67 3.30
N ALA A 116 6.50 8.32 4.40
CA ALA A 116 5.31 7.96 5.16
C ALA A 116 4.04 8.07 4.30
N ASN A 117 3.96 9.08 3.43
CA ASN A 117 2.83 9.29 2.53
C ASN A 117 2.70 8.24 1.40
N MET A 118 3.66 7.32 1.25
CA MET A 118 3.42 6.11 0.43
C MET A 118 2.24 5.30 0.95
N VAL A 119 1.82 5.54 2.18
CA VAL A 119 0.61 4.98 2.78
C VAL A 119 -0.54 5.98 2.66
N PRO A 120 -1.53 5.73 1.80
CA PRO A 120 -2.66 6.63 1.63
C PRO A 120 -3.42 6.89 2.94
N TYR A 121 -3.96 8.09 3.12
CA TYR A 121 -4.79 8.54 4.24
C TYR A 121 -4.08 8.73 5.59
N ILE A 122 -3.08 7.92 5.91
CA ILE A 122 -2.43 7.94 7.25
C ILE A 122 -1.02 8.53 7.15
N GLY A 123 -0.41 8.51 5.96
CA GLY A 123 0.99 8.87 5.74
C GLY A 123 1.34 10.26 6.21
N THR A 124 0.56 11.26 5.86
CA THR A 124 0.78 12.65 6.26
C THR A 124 0.80 12.82 7.78
N TYR A 125 -0.08 12.11 8.51
CA TYR A 125 -0.11 12.17 9.98
C TYR A 125 1.13 11.50 10.60
N ILE A 126 1.54 10.35 10.07
CA ILE A 126 2.78 9.68 10.50
C ILE A 126 4.00 10.56 10.18
N GLY A 127 3.99 11.19 9.00
CA GLY A 127 5.05 12.10 8.55
C GLY A 127 5.20 13.36 9.41
N ALA A 128 4.09 13.84 9.99
CA ALA A 128 4.09 15.01 10.86
C ALA A 128 4.70 14.74 12.26
N LEU A 129 4.61 13.52 12.77
CA LEU A 129 5.06 13.18 14.13
C LEU A 129 6.53 13.57 14.41
N PRO A 130 7.53 13.19 13.60
CA PRO A 130 8.92 13.58 13.85
C PRO A 130 9.12 15.10 13.80
N ALA A 131 8.41 15.81 12.91
CA ALA A 131 8.51 17.26 12.82
C ALA A 131 7.99 17.93 14.08
N VAL A 132 6.86 17.46 14.63
CA VAL A 132 6.33 17.94 15.92
C VAL A 132 7.32 17.70 17.03
N ILE A 133 7.94 16.50 17.11
CA ILE A 133 8.93 16.20 18.15
C ILE A 133 10.14 17.15 18.07
N VAL A 134 10.69 17.37 16.88
CA VAL A 134 11.84 18.28 16.68
C VAL A 134 11.46 19.70 17.08
N ILE A 135 10.26 20.18 16.71
CA ILE A 135 9.79 21.52 17.09
C ILE A 135 9.67 21.66 18.62
N LEU A 136 9.12 20.64 19.29
CA LEU A 136 8.97 20.65 20.75
C LEU A 136 10.30 20.68 21.51
N MET A 137 11.39 20.20 20.89
CA MET A 137 12.75 20.21 21.45
C MET A 137 13.54 21.48 21.10
N GLY A 138 13.04 22.31 20.17
CA GLY A 138 13.70 23.50 19.67
C GLY A 138 13.26 24.81 20.33
N PRO A 139 13.78 25.95 19.86
CA PRO A 139 13.32 27.28 20.31
C PRO A 139 11.99 27.66 19.65
N ASP A 140 11.31 28.67 20.24
CA ASP A 140 10.07 29.27 19.69
C ASP A 140 8.95 28.26 19.35
N VAL A 141 8.76 27.29 20.25
CA VAL A 141 7.83 26.16 20.09
C VAL A 141 6.44 26.61 19.62
N GLY A 142 5.85 27.63 20.28
CA GLY A 142 4.48 28.06 19.96
C GLY A 142 4.31 28.55 18.53
N THR A 143 5.21 29.41 18.06
CA THR A 143 5.18 30.00 16.73
C THR A 143 5.46 28.93 15.65
N ARG A 144 6.50 28.12 15.85
CA ARG A 144 6.90 27.08 14.90
C ARG A 144 5.85 25.97 14.80
N LEU A 145 5.25 25.57 15.92
CA LEU A 145 4.19 24.57 15.93
C LEU A 145 2.96 25.05 15.20
N LEU A 146 2.55 26.32 15.40
CA LEU A 146 1.42 26.91 14.68
C LEU A 146 1.63 26.89 13.16
N TRP A 147 2.80 27.36 12.69
CA TRP A 147 3.12 27.38 11.28
C TRP A 147 3.28 25.99 10.68
N ALA A 148 3.86 25.03 11.42
CA ALA A 148 3.96 23.64 10.98
C ALA A 148 2.57 23.00 10.87
N LEU A 149 1.67 23.25 11.80
CA LEU A 149 0.29 22.77 11.75
C LEU A 149 -0.45 23.31 10.52
N LEU A 150 -0.31 24.62 10.26
CA LEU A 150 -0.87 25.26 9.05
C LEU A 150 -0.27 24.63 7.78
N LEU A 151 1.05 24.41 7.74
CA LEU A 151 1.73 23.74 6.62
C LEU A 151 1.13 22.37 6.36
N TYR A 152 1.02 21.51 7.38
CA TYR A 152 0.46 20.17 7.22
C TYR A 152 -1.02 20.17 6.84
N VAL A 153 -1.81 21.13 7.33
CA VAL A 153 -3.20 21.31 6.89
C VAL A 153 -3.25 21.68 5.41
N VAL A 154 -2.44 22.63 4.96
CA VAL A 154 -2.37 23.05 3.54
C VAL A 154 -1.91 21.87 2.66
N VAL A 155 -0.86 21.15 3.07
CA VAL A 155 -0.36 19.98 2.35
C VAL A 155 -1.44 18.90 2.26
N ASN A 156 -2.14 18.61 3.34
CA ASN A 156 -3.22 17.61 3.37
C ASN A 156 -4.39 18.00 2.44
N ILE A 157 -4.80 19.26 2.45
CA ILE A 157 -5.85 19.76 1.55
C ILE A 157 -5.38 19.67 0.09
N PHE A 158 -4.14 20.08 -0.19
CA PHE A 158 -3.56 20.03 -1.52
C PHE A 158 -3.43 18.58 -2.03
N ASP A 159 -2.96 17.67 -1.17
CA ASP A 159 -2.87 16.25 -1.49
C ASP A 159 -4.26 15.66 -1.78
N GLY A 160 -5.19 15.78 -0.86
CA GLY A 160 -6.52 15.16 -0.95
C GLY A 160 -7.39 15.71 -2.07
N HIS A 161 -7.30 17.02 -2.39
CA HIS A 161 -8.20 17.66 -3.34
C HIS A 161 -7.60 17.93 -4.72
N ILE A 162 -6.27 18.02 -4.81
CA ILE A 162 -5.59 18.40 -6.06
C ILE A 162 -4.69 17.28 -6.59
N LEU A 163 -3.74 16.79 -5.77
CA LEU A 163 -2.76 15.80 -6.22
C LEU A 163 -3.39 14.43 -6.39
N ALA A 164 -3.98 13.88 -5.35
CA ALA A 164 -4.52 12.54 -5.37
C ALA A 164 -5.56 12.33 -6.50
N PRO A 165 -6.55 13.22 -6.72
CA PRO A 165 -7.50 13.06 -7.82
C PRO A 165 -6.88 13.18 -9.21
N ARG A 166 -5.83 14.01 -9.38
CA ARG A 166 -5.18 14.23 -10.68
C ARG A 166 -4.16 13.16 -11.02
N VAL A 167 -3.42 12.66 -10.04
CA VAL A 167 -2.27 11.78 -10.23
C VAL A 167 -2.64 10.31 -10.03
N VAL A 168 -3.26 9.97 -8.91
CA VAL A 168 -3.75 8.61 -8.62
C VAL A 168 -5.08 8.39 -9.35
N GLY A 169 -5.89 9.44 -9.44
CA GLY A 169 -7.13 9.49 -10.18
C GLY A 169 -8.21 8.58 -9.61
N ARG A 170 -9.38 8.59 -10.25
CA ARG A 170 -10.47 7.64 -9.99
C ARG A 170 -10.14 6.20 -10.44
N ARG A 171 -8.88 5.92 -10.77
CA ARG A 171 -8.43 4.68 -11.42
C ARG A 171 -8.60 3.46 -10.56
N VAL A 172 -8.39 3.58 -9.25
CA VAL A 172 -8.60 2.46 -8.30
C VAL A 172 -10.08 2.29 -7.98
N GLY A 173 -10.85 3.38 -7.98
CA GLY A 173 -12.31 3.38 -7.79
C GLY A 173 -12.77 2.74 -6.47
N LEU A 174 -11.91 2.62 -5.47
CA LEU A 174 -12.26 2.10 -4.15
C LEU A 174 -12.90 3.20 -3.30
N HIS A 175 -13.93 2.84 -2.55
CA HIS A 175 -14.44 3.72 -1.52
C HIS A 175 -13.39 3.86 -0.41
N PRO A 176 -13.14 5.06 0.16
CA PRO A 176 -12.10 5.27 1.18
C PRO A 176 -12.19 4.29 2.36
N VAL A 177 -13.40 4.03 2.85
CA VAL A 177 -13.63 3.10 3.96
C VAL A 177 -13.17 1.68 3.60
N VAL A 178 -13.41 1.23 2.36
CA VAL A 178 -12.97 -0.10 1.90
C VAL A 178 -11.43 -0.17 1.87
N ALA A 179 -10.78 0.89 1.41
CA ALA A 179 -9.32 0.97 1.40
C ALA A 179 -8.76 0.94 2.83
N MET A 180 -9.35 1.69 3.78
CA MET A 180 -8.93 1.69 5.19
C MET A 180 -9.12 0.32 5.84
N ILE A 181 -10.27 -0.33 5.64
CA ILE A 181 -10.51 -1.69 6.16
C ILE A 181 -9.50 -2.68 5.57
N ALA A 182 -9.26 -2.61 4.26
CA ALA A 182 -8.28 -3.47 3.60
C ALA A 182 -6.87 -3.28 4.18
N MET A 183 -6.45 -2.03 4.44
CA MET A 183 -5.17 -1.72 5.07
C MET A 183 -5.07 -2.28 6.49
N LEU A 184 -6.12 -2.16 7.30
CA LEU A 184 -6.16 -2.73 8.66
C LEU A 184 -6.06 -4.26 8.63
N VAL A 185 -6.81 -4.90 7.74
CA VAL A 185 -6.76 -6.36 7.56
C VAL A 185 -5.37 -6.79 7.06
N GLY A 186 -4.84 -6.11 6.02
CA GLY A 186 -3.51 -6.38 5.51
C GLY A 186 -2.42 -6.23 6.57
N ALA A 187 -2.48 -5.17 7.38
CA ALA A 187 -1.56 -4.95 8.49
C ALA A 187 -1.63 -6.08 9.54
N ARG A 188 -2.83 -6.54 9.85
CA ARG A 188 -3.04 -7.61 10.86
C ARG A 188 -2.45 -8.96 10.44
N PHE A 189 -2.55 -9.32 9.15
CA PHE A 189 -2.11 -10.62 8.67
C PHE A 189 -0.67 -10.62 8.14
N PHE A 190 -0.22 -9.54 7.53
CA PHE A 190 1.06 -9.47 6.81
C PHE A 190 1.94 -8.28 7.25
N GLY A 191 1.59 -7.61 8.35
CA GLY A 191 2.35 -6.47 8.88
C GLY A 191 2.43 -5.30 7.88
N VAL A 192 3.57 -4.61 7.88
CA VAL A 192 3.79 -3.40 7.04
C VAL A 192 3.64 -3.70 5.55
N ILE A 193 4.10 -4.87 5.09
CA ILE A 193 3.99 -5.26 3.67
C ILE A 193 2.53 -5.43 3.28
N GLY A 194 1.73 -6.11 4.12
CA GLY A 194 0.29 -6.27 3.89
C GLY A 194 -0.47 -4.95 3.91
N PHE A 195 -0.07 -4.03 4.78
CA PHE A 195 -0.63 -2.69 4.84
C PHE A 195 -0.40 -1.91 3.54
N LEU A 196 0.83 -1.90 3.01
CA LEU A 196 1.18 -1.23 1.76
C LEU A 196 0.53 -1.88 0.53
N ALA A 197 0.47 -3.22 0.51
CA ALA A 197 -0.08 -3.98 -0.61
C ALA A 197 -1.63 -4.03 -0.60
N ALA A 198 -2.28 -3.63 0.48
CA ALA A 198 -3.72 -3.78 0.66
C ALA A 198 -4.54 -3.07 -0.43
N VAL A 199 -4.20 -1.83 -0.77
CA VAL A 199 -4.92 -1.05 -1.80
C VAL A 199 -4.78 -1.68 -3.18
N PRO A 200 -3.57 -2.02 -3.67
CA PRO A 200 -3.39 -2.76 -4.92
C PRO A 200 -4.15 -4.08 -4.98
N ILE A 201 -4.07 -4.88 -3.92
CA ILE A 201 -4.75 -6.18 -3.85
C ILE A 201 -6.27 -5.99 -3.92
N THR A 202 -6.81 -5.06 -3.14
CA THR A 202 -8.27 -4.79 -3.13
C THR A 202 -8.76 -4.25 -4.47
N ALA A 203 -7.97 -3.41 -5.14
CA ALA A 203 -8.28 -2.95 -6.49
C ALA A 203 -8.35 -4.10 -7.49
N THR A 204 -7.39 -5.02 -7.43
CA THR A 204 -7.38 -6.23 -8.26
C THR A 204 -8.59 -7.11 -7.99
N LEU A 205 -8.90 -7.37 -6.71
CA LEU A 205 -10.07 -8.15 -6.31
C LEU A 205 -11.39 -7.51 -6.79
N LYS A 206 -11.49 -6.18 -6.74
CA LYS A 206 -12.66 -5.46 -7.26
C LYS A 206 -12.85 -5.66 -8.77
N ILE A 207 -11.76 -5.61 -9.55
CA ILE A 207 -11.83 -5.86 -11.00
C ILE A 207 -12.33 -7.28 -11.27
N LEU A 208 -11.76 -8.26 -10.57
CA LEU A 208 -12.18 -9.66 -10.70
C LEU A 208 -13.64 -9.88 -10.27
N ALA A 209 -14.04 -9.31 -9.14
CA ALA A 209 -15.41 -9.41 -8.64
C ALA A 209 -16.41 -8.81 -9.63
N LYS A 210 -16.12 -7.63 -10.19
CA LYS A 210 -16.96 -6.99 -11.20
C LYS A 210 -17.10 -7.82 -12.47
N LYS A 211 -16.03 -8.49 -12.92
CA LYS A 211 -16.10 -9.40 -14.09
C LYS A 211 -16.91 -10.66 -13.78
N LEU A 212 -16.75 -11.22 -12.58
CA LEU A 212 -17.56 -12.36 -12.15
C LEU A 212 -19.04 -12.00 -12.05
N GLU A 213 -19.36 -10.84 -11.46
CA GLU A 213 -20.74 -10.33 -11.38
C GLU A 213 -21.35 -10.16 -12.77
N ARG A 214 -20.63 -9.52 -13.70
CA ARG A 214 -21.10 -9.35 -15.08
C ARG A 214 -21.36 -10.69 -15.76
N ARG A 215 -20.47 -11.66 -15.59
CA ARG A 215 -20.61 -13.00 -16.13
C ARG A 215 -21.84 -13.74 -15.53
N TYR A 216 -22.08 -13.56 -14.25
CA TYR A 216 -23.26 -14.12 -13.58
C TYR A 216 -24.55 -13.49 -14.09
N LEU A 217 -24.62 -12.16 -14.20
CA LEU A 217 -25.78 -11.44 -14.70
C LEU A 217 -26.08 -11.69 -16.18
N GLU A 218 -25.06 -11.94 -17.00
CA GLU A 218 -25.19 -12.30 -18.41
C GLU A 218 -25.47 -13.80 -18.63
N GLY A 219 -25.33 -14.60 -17.58
CA GLY A 219 -25.50 -16.05 -17.62
C GLY A 219 -26.96 -16.51 -17.80
N PRO A 220 -27.16 -17.74 -18.27
CA PRO A 220 -28.52 -18.28 -18.51
C PRO A 220 -29.36 -18.37 -17.23
N PHE A 221 -28.73 -18.53 -16.08
CA PHE A 221 -29.43 -18.60 -14.79
C PHE A 221 -30.14 -17.30 -14.41
N PHE A 222 -29.59 -16.14 -14.78
CA PHE A 222 -30.19 -14.84 -14.44
C PHE A 222 -31.18 -14.37 -15.49
N LYS A 223 -31.00 -14.78 -16.76
CA LYS A 223 -31.84 -14.38 -17.90
C LYS A 223 -33.02 -15.31 -18.17
N GLN A 224 -33.10 -16.45 -17.49
CA GLN A 224 -34.29 -17.30 -17.60
C GLN A 224 -35.48 -16.60 -16.93
N PRO A 225 -36.59 -16.35 -17.66
CA PRO A 225 -37.83 -15.94 -17.04
C PRO A 225 -38.27 -17.01 -16.04
N PRO A 226 -38.91 -16.67 -14.92
CA PRO A 226 -39.44 -17.65 -14.00
C PRO A 226 -40.33 -18.61 -14.80
N ALA A 227 -40.07 -19.93 -14.65
CA ALA A 227 -40.89 -20.95 -15.29
C ALA A 227 -42.37 -20.62 -15.07
N SER A 228 -43.08 -20.37 -16.19
CA SER A 228 -44.49 -20.08 -16.14
C SER A 228 -45.18 -21.21 -15.39
N ARG A 229 -45.78 -20.90 -14.23
CA ARG A 229 -46.60 -21.84 -13.42
C ARG A 229 -47.90 -22.22 -14.09
N ASP A 230 -48.07 -21.84 -15.37
CA ASP A 230 -49.31 -22.08 -16.11
C ASP A 230 -49.14 -23.19 -17.14
N ALA A 231 -49.00 -24.44 -16.68
CA ALA A 231 -49.26 -25.61 -17.48
C ALA A 231 -50.01 -26.68 -16.65
N GLY A 232 -51.02 -26.23 -15.99
CA GLY A 232 -51.95 -27.08 -15.25
C GLY A 232 -53.39 -26.62 -15.47
N GLY A 233 -53.81 -26.55 -16.75
CA GLY A 233 -55.24 -26.49 -17.04
C GLY A 233 -55.86 -27.85 -16.72
N PRO A 234 -57.09 -27.91 -16.13
CA PRO A 234 -57.72 -29.15 -15.79
C PRO A 234 -58.10 -29.92 -17.06
N PRO A 235 -58.01 -31.28 -17.08
CA PRO A 235 -58.52 -32.09 -18.17
C PRO A 235 -60.04 -31.98 -18.19
N GLN A 236 -60.58 -31.71 -19.38
CA GLN A 236 -62.01 -31.83 -19.68
C GLN A 236 -62.41 -33.30 -19.85
#